data_b701cb387190c1c4f3f4adf352962f40
#
_entry.id   b701cb387190c1c4f3f4adf352962f40
#
_cell.length_a   1.000
_cell.length_b   1.000
_cell.length_c   1.000
_cell.angle_alpha   90.00
_cell.angle_beta   90.00
_cell.angle_gamma   90.00
#
_symmetry.space_group_name_H-M   'P 1'
#
loop_
_entity.id
_entity.type
_entity.pdbx_description
1 polymer ?
#
loop_
_entity_poly.entity_id
_entity_poly.type
_entity_poly.pdbx_seq_one_letter_code
_entity_poly.pdbx_strand_id
1 'polypeptide(L)'
;MKKTFKLTHPKTKYARLVDGARRDIKKYIKRELRKELPEGALSWDFDCKFGATVEDAETIQASDITKCINTIEEQKLESFYIEILVKPVTE
;
A
#
# COMPACT_ATOMS: atom_id res chain seq x y z
N MET A 1 -1.45 -8.14 1.13
CA MET A 1 -2.59 -7.27 0.75
C MET A 1 -2.60 -7.06 -0.75
N LYS A 2 -3.73 -7.30 -1.36
CA LYS A 2 -3.98 -6.95 -2.76
C LYS A 2 -5.32 -6.25 -2.79
N LYS A 3 -5.33 -4.95 -3.05
CA LYS A 3 -6.57 -4.18 -2.89
C LYS A 3 -6.64 -2.99 -3.84
N THR A 4 -7.83 -2.75 -4.39
CA THR A 4 -8.15 -1.51 -5.08
C THR A 4 -8.88 -0.61 -4.09
N PHE A 5 -8.31 0.59 -3.85
CA PHE A 5 -8.95 1.61 -3.01
C PHE A 5 -9.76 2.54 -3.90
N LYS A 6 -11.06 2.61 -3.64
CA LYS A 6 -11.93 3.56 -4.32
C LYS A 6 -11.91 4.88 -3.57
N LEU A 7 -11.68 5.97 -4.29
CA LEU A 7 -11.57 7.31 -3.73
C LEU A 7 -12.79 8.17 -4.08
N THR A 8 -13.93 7.51 -4.32
CA THR A 8 -15.20 8.18 -4.58
C THR A 8 -16.25 7.68 -3.60
N HIS A 9 -16.98 8.60 -3.01
CA HIS A 9 -18.08 8.28 -2.09
C HIS A 9 -19.04 9.46 -2.06
N PRO A 10 -20.38 9.22 -2.10
CA PRO A 10 -21.35 10.32 -2.17
C PRO A 10 -21.39 11.21 -0.94
N LYS A 11 -20.94 10.72 0.21
CA LYS A 11 -20.98 11.44 1.49
C LYS A 11 -19.62 11.75 2.11
N THR A 12 -18.54 11.35 1.47
CA THR A 12 -17.19 11.52 2.03
C THR A 12 -16.32 12.28 1.05
N LYS A 13 -15.62 13.30 1.55
CA LYS A 13 -14.72 14.10 0.72
C LYS A 13 -13.52 13.29 0.26
N TYR A 14 -13.01 13.60 -0.91
CA TYR A 14 -11.88 12.95 -1.54
C TYR A 14 -10.65 12.86 -0.61
N ALA A 15 -10.28 13.98 0.02
CA ALA A 15 -9.12 14.03 0.92
C ALA A 15 -9.25 13.04 2.08
N ARG A 16 -10.44 12.85 2.61
CA ARG A 16 -10.68 11.88 3.69
C ARG A 16 -10.52 10.44 3.21
N LEU A 17 -10.96 10.16 1.98
CA LEU A 17 -10.80 8.83 1.40
C LEU A 17 -9.33 8.51 1.18
N VAL A 18 -8.54 9.47 0.70
CA VAL A 18 -7.10 9.32 0.52
C VAL A 18 -6.42 9.07 1.88
N ASP A 19 -6.77 9.86 2.90
CA ASP A 19 -6.20 9.70 4.25
C ASP A 19 -6.58 8.35 4.86
N GLY A 20 -7.80 7.89 4.61
CA GLY A 20 -8.24 6.57 5.05
C GLY A 20 -7.42 5.46 4.43
N ALA A 21 -7.14 5.55 3.13
CA ALA A 21 -6.31 4.60 2.42
C ALA A 21 -4.88 4.58 2.98
N ARG A 22 -4.29 5.76 3.21
CA ARG A 22 -2.96 5.87 3.83
C ARG A 22 -2.92 5.20 5.20
N ARG A 23 -3.95 5.43 6.01
CA ARG A 23 -4.04 4.86 7.35
C ARG A 23 -4.14 3.34 7.31
N ASP A 24 -4.99 2.81 6.43
CA ASP A 24 -5.16 1.37 6.29
C ASP A 24 -3.86 0.69 5.88
N ILE A 25 -3.14 1.27 4.94
CA ILE A 25 -1.86 0.75 4.48
C ILE A 25 -0.82 0.76 5.60
N LYS A 26 -0.72 1.88 6.34
CA LYS A 26 0.20 1.97 7.48
C LYS A 26 -0.11 0.96 8.58
N LYS A 27 -1.39 0.76 8.88
CA LYS A 27 -1.81 -0.25 9.87
C LYS A 27 -1.43 -1.65 9.42
N TYR A 28 -1.64 -1.96 8.15
CA TYR A 28 -1.30 -3.26 7.60
C TYR A 28 0.21 -3.53 7.74
N ILE A 29 1.04 -2.59 7.31
CA ILE A 29 2.50 -2.73 7.39
C ILE A 29 2.95 -2.89 8.84
N LYS A 30 2.45 -2.05 9.76
CA LYS A 30 2.79 -2.15 11.18
C LYS A 30 2.41 -3.50 11.77
N ARG A 31 1.25 -4.02 11.42
CA ARG A 31 0.79 -5.32 11.90
C ARG A 31 1.69 -6.44 11.40
N GLU A 32 2.08 -6.39 10.13
CA GLU A 32 2.95 -7.41 9.56
C GLU A 32 4.36 -7.37 10.18
N LEU A 33 4.88 -6.18 10.48
CA LEU A 33 6.19 -6.02 11.12
C LEU A 33 6.23 -6.54 12.56
N ARG A 34 5.07 -6.68 13.21
CA ARG A 34 4.98 -7.20 14.58
C ARG A 34 4.91 -8.71 14.66
N LYS A 35 4.70 -9.39 13.55
CA LYS A 35 4.66 -10.85 13.51
C LYS A 35 6.02 -11.42 13.86
N GLU A 36 6.01 -12.57 14.51
CA GLU A 36 7.24 -13.29 14.86
C GLU A 36 7.95 -13.76 13.60
N LEU A 37 9.24 -13.49 13.53
CA LEU A 37 10.06 -13.93 12.40
C LEU A 37 10.21 -15.45 12.40
N PRO A 38 10.12 -16.10 11.22
CA PRO A 38 10.42 -17.53 11.14
C PRO A 38 11.89 -17.80 11.48
N GLU A 39 12.18 -19.03 11.86
CA GLU A 39 13.53 -19.46 12.19
C GLU A 39 14.49 -19.16 11.04
N GLY A 40 15.62 -18.54 11.35
CA GLY A 40 16.64 -18.18 10.37
C GLY A 40 16.39 -16.87 9.65
N ALA A 41 15.26 -16.22 9.86
CA ALA A 41 14.97 -14.93 9.26
C ALA A 41 15.57 -13.79 10.08
N LEU A 42 16.12 -12.78 9.39
CA LEU A 42 16.73 -11.61 10.00
C LEU A 42 15.75 -10.44 10.15
N SER A 43 14.83 -10.32 9.23
CA SER A 43 13.88 -9.22 9.20
C SER A 43 12.73 -9.52 8.25
N TRP A 44 11.74 -8.63 8.23
CA TRP A 44 10.67 -8.64 7.25
C TRP A 44 10.99 -7.69 6.11
N ASP A 45 10.60 -8.04 4.90
CA ASP A 45 10.65 -7.16 3.74
C ASP A 45 9.32 -7.23 2.99
N PHE A 46 9.09 -6.30 2.09
CA PHE A 46 7.83 -6.21 1.36
C PHE A 46 8.08 -6.12 -0.14
N ASP A 47 7.38 -6.94 -0.90
CA ASP A 47 7.28 -6.79 -2.34
C ASP A 47 6.00 -6.01 -2.64
N CYS A 48 6.14 -4.86 -3.27
CA CYS A 48 5.02 -3.95 -3.51
C CYS A 48 4.81 -3.68 -4.99
N LYS A 49 3.54 -3.53 -5.36
CA LYS A 49 3.12 -3.05 -6.67
C LYS A 49 2.10 -1.95 -6.50
N PHE A 50 2.10 -1.00 -7.41
CA PHE A 50 1.20 0.14 -7.35
C PHE A 50 0.84 0.64 -8.74
N GLY A 51 -0.41 1.02 -8.94
CA GLY A 51 -0.88 1.58 -10.19
C GLY A 51 -2.29 2.15 -10.07
N ALA A 52 -2.75 2.83 -11.09
CA ALA A 52 -4.13 3.31 -11.12
C ALA A 52 -5.13 2.13 -11.22
N THR A 53 -4.71 1.06 -11.88
CA THR A 53 -5.48 -0.19 -12.02
C THR A 53 -4.55 -1.38 -11.77
N VAL A 54 -5.13 -2.57 -11.61
CA VAL A 54 -4.34 -3.78 -11.44
C VAL A 54 -3.46 -4.06 -12.66
N GLU A 55 -3.95 -3.74 -13.86
CA GLU A 55 -3.21 -3.94 -15.11
C GLU A 55 -2.01 -3.00 -15.23
N ASP A 56 -2.12 -1.79 -14.68
CA ASP A 56 -1.07 -0.77 -14.73
C ASP A 56 -0.09 -0.86 -13.56
N ALA A 57 -0.32 -1.78 -12.62
CA ALA A 57 0.49 -1.87 -11.42
C ALA A 57 1.94 -2.25 -11.74
N GLU A 58 2.88 -1.45 -11.24
CA GLU A 58 4.31 -1.66 -11.41
C GLU A 58 4.97 -1.93 -10.07
N THR A 59 6.10 -2.64 -10.11
CA THR A 59 6.88 -2.91 -8.90
C THR A 59 7.45 -1.61 -8.33
N ILE A 60 7.23 -1.39 -7.03
CA ILE A 60 7.79 -0.25 -6.31
C ILE A 60 8.41 -0.73 -5.00
N GLN A 61 9.19 0.13 -4.36
CA GLN A 61 9.68 -0.13 -3.01
C GLN A 61 8.65 0.33 -1.99
N ALA A 62 8.63 -0.31 -0.83
CA ALA A 62 7.71 0.07 0.25
C ALA A 62 7.86 1.56 0.63
N SER A 63 9.09 2.09 0.57
CA SER A 63 9.36 3.50 0.84
C SER A 63 8.73 4.45 -0.18
N ASP A 64 8.35 3.96 -1.36
CA ASP A 64 7.75 4.78 -2.42
C ASP A 64 6.23 4.88 -2.31
N ILE A 65 5.60 4.12 -1.43
CA ILE A 65 4.13 4.09 -1.31
C ILE A 65 3.57 5.49 -1.06
N THR A 66 4.16 6.25 -0.14
CA THR A 66 3.69 7.60 0.17
C THR A 66 3.75 8.51 -1.06
N LYS A 67 4.85 8.46 -1.83
CA LYS A 67 4.99 9.25 -3.05
C LYS A 67 3.94 8.86 -4.09
N CYS A 68 3.69 7.57 -4.24
CA CYS A 68 2.71 7.07 -5.19
C CYS A 68 1.30 7.55 -4.83
N ILE A 69 0.93 7.51 -3.54
CA ILE A 69 -0.38 7.99 -3.09
C ILE A 69 -0.48 9.50 -3.29
N ASN A 70 0.59 10.25 -3.03
CA ASN A 70 0.60 11.69 -3.27
C ASN A 70 0.34 12.02 -4.74
N THR A 71 0.92 11.24 -5.67
CA THR A 71 0.68 11.41 -7.11
C THR A 71 -0.79 11.14 -7.46
N ILE A 72 -1.38 10.10 -6.88
CA ILE A 72 -2.81 9.80 -7.08
C ILE A 72 -3.66 10.99 -6.62
N GLU A 73 -3.34 11.56 -5.47
CA GLU A 73 -4.06 12.71 -4.91
C GLU A 73 -3.90 13.96 -5.77
N GLU A 74 -2.68 14.24 -6.24
CA GLU A 74 -2.41 15.39 -7.11
C GLU A 74 -3.19 15.31 -8.42
N GLN A 75 -3.28 14.13 -9.00
CA GLN A 75 -4.00 13.88 -10.23
C GLN A 75 -5.50 13.67 -10.02
N LYS A 76 -5.94 13.63 -8.76
CA LYS A 76 -7.34 13.41 -8.38
C LYS A 76 -7.94 12.17 -9.02
N LEU A 77 -7.17 11.09 -9.06
CA LEU A 77 -7.64 9.82 -9.59
C LEU A 77 -8.69 9.22 -8.64
N GLU A 78 -9.66 8.53 -9.21
CA GLU A 78 -10.81 8.02 -8.46
C GLU A 78 -10.53 6.69 -7.76
N SER A 79 -9.41 6.05 -8.07
CA SER A 79 -9.02 4.79 -7.44
C SER A 79 -7.54 4.53 -7.67
N PHE A 80 -6.99 3.61 -6.89
CA PHE A 80 -5.66 3.05 -7.14
C PHE A 80 -5.60 1.62 -6.65
N TYR A 81 -4.68 0.85 -7.24
CA TYR A 81 -4.41 -0.53 -6.84
C TYR A 81 -3.07 -0.61 -6.11
N ILE A 82 -3.04 -1.34 -5.01
CA ILE A 82 -1.81 -1.60 -4.27
C ILE A 82 -1.70 -3.08 -3.92
N GLU A 83 -0.48 -3.59 -4.03
CA GLU A 83 -0.16 -4.95 -3.63
C GLU A 83 1.03 -4.89 -2.67
N ILE A 84 0.88 -5.52 -1.51
CA ILE A 84 1.93 -5.59 -0.50
C ILE A 84 2.02 -7.05 -0.05
N LEU A 85 3.13 -7.69 -0.38
CA LEU A 85 3.40 -9.08 0.00
C LEU A 85 4.58 -9.08 0.96
N VAL A 86 4.34 -9.53 2.19
CA VAL A 86 5.38 -9.61 3.20
C VAL A 86 6.19 -10.89 3.00
N LYS A 87 7.50 -10.79 3.15
CA LYS A 87 8.39 -11.95 3.06
C LYS A 87 9.50 -11.86 4.11
N PRO A 88 9.95 -13.00 4.66
CA PRO A 88 11.11 -13.00 5.54
C PRO A 88 12.39 -12.85 4.73
N VAL A 89 13.35 -12.12 5.30
CA VAL A 89 14.70 -11.96 4.72
C VAL A 89 15.63 -12.91 5.45
N THR A 90 16.33 -13.76 4.69
CA THR A 90 17.31 -14.70 5.21
C THR A 90 18.66 -14.41 4.59
N GLU A 91 19.73 -14.89 5.22
CA GLU A 91 21.06 -14.84 4.61
C GLU A 91 21.17 -15.78 3.41
#